data_0f60c4af7e814a09221246dccdb29d3b
#
_entry.id   0f60c4af7e814a09221246dccdb29d3b
#
_cell.length_a   1.000
_cell.length_b   1.000
_cell.length_c   1.000
_cell.angle_alpha   90.00
_cell.angle_beta   90.00
_cell.angle_gamma   90.00
#
_symmetry.space_group_name_H-M   'P 1'
#
loop_
_entity.id
_entity.type
_entity.pdbx_description
1 polymer ?
#
loop_
_entity_poly.entity_id
_entity_poly.type
_entity_poly.pdbx_seq_one_letter_code
_entity_poly.pdbx_strand_id
1 'polypeptide(L)'
;IRRQRQMCIRDRLWTLWNPMKKDLEGILDTYRDWGVKGIKIDFMQRSDQEMVRFYDEIARAAFDRGLIVDFHGSFKPAGLQRKYPNVLSFEGVYGMEHDKCSTDISPVHDCTLPFTRMVAGPMDYTPGATRNATRADFAISWDNPMSQGTRAHQAALYVVFESPLQMLCDSPSHYLREAEFTAFIAAVPTVWDETVGLAASVGEY
;
A
#
# COMPACT_ATOMS: atom_id res chain seq x y z
N ILE A 1 10.48 27.14 -0.77
CA ILE A 1 10.35 25.67 -0.82
C ILE A 1 10.59 25.05 0.56
N ARG A 2 11.63 25.42 1.32
CA ARG A 2 11.87 24.89 2.69
C ARG A 2 10.74 25.20 3.70
N ARG A 3 10.08 26.37 3.63
CA ARG A 3 8.99 26.76 4.54
C ARG A 3 7.66 26.06 4.25
N GLN A 4 7.36 25.70 3.00
CA GLN A 4 6.15 24.95 2.66
C GLN A 4 6.25 23.47 3.05
N ARG A 5 7.44 22.87 3.09
CA ARG A 5 7.64 21.48 3.54
C ARG A 5 7.35 21.27 5.03
N GLN A 6 7.40 22.31 5.85
CA GLN A 6 7.22 22.16 7.31
C GLN A 6 5.75 22.07 7.77
N MET A 7 4.77 22.37 6.92
CA MET A 7 3.40 22.56 7.44
C MET A 7 2.45 21.38 7.32
N CYS A 8 2.61 20.40 6.42
CA CYS A 8 1.66 19.27 6.30
C CYS A 8 2.19 17.99 5.66
N ILE A 9 3.43 17.93 5.17
CA ILE A 9 3.94 16.74 4.47
C ILE A 9 4.56 15.79 5.48
N ARG A 10 3.94 14.65 5.67
CA ARG A 10 4.49 13.52 6.43
C ARG A 10 5.19 12.59 5.45
N ASP A 11 6.38 12.97 5.02
CA ASP A 11 7.17 12.21 4.06
C ASP A 11 7.46 10.80 4.57
N ARG A 12 7.35 9.84 3.65
CA ARG A 12 7.79 8.45 3.84
C ARG A 12 8.79 8.12 2.76
N LEU A 13 9.86 7.43 3.14
CA LEU A 13 10.90 7.03 2.20
C LEU A 13 10.77 5.56 1.84
N TRP A 14 10.80 5.29 0.53
CA TRP A 14 10.97 3.95 0.03
C TRP A 14 12.44 3.52 0.17
N THR A 15 12.68 2.31 0.62
CA THR A 15 14.01 1.76 0.83
C THR A 15 14.03 0.25 0.63
N LEU A 16 15.23 -0.30 0.40
CA LEU A 16 15.45 -1.74 0.29
C LEU A 16 15.85 -2.32 1.65
N TRP A 17 15.40 -3.57 1.93
CA TRP A 17 15.78 -4.25 3.17
C TRP A 17 17.28 -4.47 3.31
N ASN A 18 18.00 -4.77 2.22
CA ASN A 18 19.42 -5.14 2.25
C ASN A 18 20.34 -3.98 2.67
N PRO A 19 20.22 -2.74 2.12
CA PRO A 19 20.92 -1.59 2.70
C PRO A 19 20.55 -1.33 4.17
N MET A 20 19.26 -1.42 4.51
CA MET A 20 18.79 -1.21 5.89
C MET A 20 19.42 -2.18 6.88
N LYS A 21 19.59 -3.46 6.49
CA LYS A 21 20.21 -4.47 7.35
C LYS A 21 21.66 -4.18 7.69
N LYS A 22 22.39 -3.43 6.86
CA LYS A 22 23.79 -3.10 7.09
C LYS A 22 23.99 -2.07 8.19
N ASP A 23 23.06 -1.12 8.31
CA ASP A 23 23.11 -0.04 9.30
C ASP A 23 21.69 0.47 9.61
N LEU A 24 20.89 -0.38 10.21
CA LEU A 24 19.49 -0.08 10.51
C LEU A 24 19.34 1.18 11.37
N GLU A 25 20.08 1.22 12.46
CA GLU A 25 19.98 2.29 13.46
C GLU A 25 20.44 3.64 12.87
N GLY A 26 21.62 3.69 12.21
CA GLY A 26 22.15 4.92 11.61
C GLY A 26 21.28 5.48 10.48
N ILE A 27 20.72 4.60 9.64
CA ILE A 27 19.80 5.00 8.57
C ILE A 27 18.49 5.57 9.14
N LEU A 28 17.90 4.91 10.14
CA LEU A 28 16.66 5.40 10.76
C LEU A 28 16.88 6.69 11.56
N ASP A 29 18.01 6.86 12.22
CA ASP A 29 18.40 8.12 12.87
C ASP A 29 18.50 9.25 11.84
N THR A 30 19.16 9.00 10.72
CA THR A 30 19.26 9.96 9.61
C THR A 30 17.87 10.37 9.09
N TYR A 31 16.97 9.41 8.89
CA TYR A 31 15.60 9.69 8.41
C TYR A 31 14.79 10.50 9.44
N ARG A 32 14.89 10.15 10.71
CA ARG A 32 14.29 10.92 11.81
C ARG A 32 14.80 12.36 11.80
N ASP A 33 16.11 12.57 11.70
CA ASP A 33 16.74 13.89 11.74
C ASP A 33 16.39 14.73 10.50
N TRP A 34 16.10 14.08 9.37
CA TRP A 34 15.52 14.75 8.19
C TRP A 34 14.04 15.11 8.36
N GLY A 35 13.38 14.66 9.42
CA GLY A 35 11.97 14.90 9.70
C GLY A 35 11.01 13.96 8.98
N VAL A 36 11.52 12.89 8.38
CA VAL A 36 10.73 11.80 7.78
C VAL A 36 9.83 11.15 8.82
N LYS A 37 8.63 10.74 8.43
CA LYS A 37 7.62 10.16 9.33
C LYS A 37 7.42 8.66 9.15
N GLY A 38 8.06 8.05 8.18
CA GLY A 38 7.96 6.61 7.98
C GLY A 38 8.80 6.08 6.84
N ILE A 39 8.81 4.78 6.75
CA ILE A 39 9.50 4.04 5.71
C ILE A 39 8.54 3.05 5.03
N LYS A 40 8.73 2.87 3.72
CA LYS A 40 8.24 1.74 2.96
C LYS A 40 9.44 0.88 2.61
N ILE A 41 9.60 -0.24 3.30
CA ILE A 41 10.73 -1.13 3.12
C ILE A 41 10.35 -2.32 2.23
N ASP A 42 11.13 -2.56 1.20
CA ASP A 42 10.75 -3.39 0.07
C ASP A 42 11.73 -4.53 -0.22
N PHE A 43 11.28 -5.45 -1.09
CA PHE A 43 11.96 -6.66 -1.52
C PHE A 43 12.25 -7.67 -0.40
N MET A 44 11.39 -7.71 0.63
CA MET A 44 11.50 -8.62 1.76
C MET A 44 10.90 -10.02 1.44
N GLN A 45 11.15 -10.55 0.26
CA GLN A 45 10.54 -11.76 -0.32
C GLN A 45 11.06 -13.06 0.31
N ARG A 46 11.28 -13.04 1.61
CA ARG A 46 11.74 -14.18 2.41
C ARG A 46 10.87 -14.33 3.65
N SER A 47 10.66 -15.57 4.07
CA SER A 47 9.93 -15.92 5.30
C SER A 47 10.71 -16.88 6.20
N ASP A 48 12.03 -16.99 5.99
CA ASP A 48 12.91 -17.71 6.88
C ASP A 48 13.10 -16.98 8.23
N GLN A 49 13.63 -17.69 9.22
CA GLN A 49 13.76 -17.18 10.58
C GLN A 49 14.59 -15.88 10.68
N GLU A 50 15.61 -15.73 9.85
CA GLU A 50 16.43 -14.51 9.82
C GLU A 50 15.61 -13.30 9.38
N MET A 51 14.87 -13.44 8.29
CA MET A 51 14.02 -12.36 7.77
C MET A 51 12.87 -12.04 8.75
N VAL A 52 12.22 -13.05 9.33
CA VAL A 52 11.15 -12.82 10.32
C VAL A 52 11.66 -12.04 11.55
N ARG A 53 12.88 -12.34 12.02
CA ARG A 53 13.53 -11.53 13.07
C ARG A 53 13.81 -10.10 12.62
N PHE A 54 14.23 -9.93 11.39
CA PHE A 54 14.53 -8.61 10.85
C PHE A 54 13.26 -7.74 10.70
N TYR A 55 12.09 -8.31 10.40
CA TYR A 55 10.81 -7.59 10.50
C TYR A 55 10.58 -7.04 11.91
N ASP A 56 10.83 -7.83 12.96
CA ASP A 56 10.68 -7.42 14.36
C ASP A 56 11.70 -6.32 14.72
N GLU A 57 12.94 -6.45 14.28
CA GLU A 57 13.99 -5.47 14.51
C GLU A 57 13.67 -4.12 13.86
N ILE A 58 13.23 -4.11 12.59
CA ILE A 58 12.80 -2.90 11.89
C ILE A 58 11.61 -2.25 12.60
N ALA A 59 10.59 -3.03 12.92
CA ALA A 59 9.37 -2.52 13.56
C ALA A 59 9.71 -1.83 14.89
N ARG A 60 10.55 -2.46 15.72
CA ARG A 60 11.03 -1.91 16.99
C ARG A 60 11.87 -0.65 16.80
N ALA A 61 12.91 -0.72 15.95
CA ALA A 61 13.83 0.39 15.75
C ALA A 61 13.13 1.64 15.18
N ALA A 62 12.14 1.43 14.29
CA ALA A 62 11.30 2.49 13.77
C ALA A 62 10.33 3.03 14.85
N PHE A 63 9.75 2.15 15.67
CA PHE A 63 8.88 2.54 16.79
C PHE A 63 9.60 3.47 17.78
N ASP A 64 10.82 3.10 18.18
CA ASP A 64 11.65 3.88 19.10
C ASP A 64 11.98 5.30 18.58
N ARG A 65 11.82 5.52 17.26
CA ARG A 65 12.04 6.81 16.58
C ARG A 65 10.78 7.54 16.14
N GLY A 66 9.61 6.99 16.47
CA GLY A 66 8.32 7.56 16.04
C GLY A 66 8.08 7.49 14.53
N LEU A 67 8.70 6.51 13.86
CA LEU A 67 8.53 6.25 12.43
C LEU A 67 7.50 5.15 12.19
N ILE A 68 6.59 5.36 11.26
CA ILE A 68 5.67 4.32 10.77
C ILE A 68 6.34 3.44 9.73
N VAL A 69 5.86 2.21 9.59
CA VAL A 69 6.40 1.21 8.67
C VAL A 69 5.31 0.64 7.78
N ASP A 70 5.61 0.54 6.50
CA ASP A 70 4.91 -0.24 5.49
C ASP A 70 5.89 -1.29 4.94
N PHE A 71 5.52 -2.57 5.00
CA PHE A 71 6.33 -3.66 4.49
C PHE A 71 5.86 -4.07 3.09
N HIS A 72 6.77 -3.96 2.11
CA HIS A 72 6.52 -4.29 0.71
C HIS A 72 7.41 -5.44 0.23
N GLY A 73 7.03 -6.11 -0.87
CA GLY A 73 7.65 -7.38 -1.22
C GLY A 73 7.63 -8.37 -0.04
N SER A 74 6.60 -8.35 0.76
CA SER A 74 6.52 -8.98 2.08
C SER A 74 5.49 -10.11 2.11
N PHE A 75 5.52 -10.90 3.17
CA PHE A 75 4.42 -11.81 3.46
C PHE A 75 3.21 -11.04 4.05
N LYS A 76 2.03 -11.69 4.09
CA LYS A 76 0.83 -11.15 4.73
C LYS A 76 1.04 -10.90 6.24
N PRO A 77 0.26 -10.02 6.89
CA PRO A 77 0.36 -9.78 8.32
C PRO A 77 0.26 -11.06 9.16
N ALA A 78 1.14 -11.15 10.17
CA ALA A 78 1.20 -12.28 11.11
C ALA A 78 1.15 -11.80 12.58
N GLY A 79 0.52 -10.64 12.85
CA GLY A 79 0.32 -10.10 14.18
C GLY A 79 1.39 -9.11 14.66
N LEU A 80 2.40 -8.78 13.86
CA LEU A 80 3.47 -7.84 14.23
C LEU A 80 2.92 -6.45 14.59
N GLN A 81 1.87 -5.98 13.91
CA GLN A 81 1.19 -4.71 14.17
C GLN A 81 0.52 -4.65 15.57
N ARG A 82 0.25 -5.80 16.19
CA ARG A 82 -0.24 -5.85 17.58
C ARG A 82 0.87 -5.61 18.60
N LYS A 83 2.10 -5.99 18.24
CA LYS A 83 3.28 -5.74 19.05
C LYS A 83 3.82 -4.33 18.83
N TYR A 84 3.83 -3.87 17.58
CA TYR A 84 4.34 -2.58 17.15
C TYR A 84 3.27 -1.84 16.34
N PRO A 85 2.50 -0.93 16.97
CA PRO A 85 1.38 -0.23 16.31
C PRO A 85 1.81 0.79 15.25
N ASN A 86 3.11 1.06 15.12
CA ASN A 86 3.69 1.83 14.03
C ASN A 86 3.77 1.04 12.70
N VAL A 87 3.57 -0.27 12.71
CA VAL A 87 3.46 -1.08 11.49
C VAL A 87 2.04 -0.96 10.96
N LEU A 88 1.86 -0.23 9.87
CA LEU A 88 0.54 0.10 9.34
C LEU A 88 0.05 -0.88 8.30
N SER A 89 0.92 -1.33 7.40
CA SER A 89 0.52 -2.15 6.26
C SER A 89 1.60 -3.15 5.85
N PHE A 90 1.14 -4.16 5.12
CA PHE A 90 1.98 -5.16 4.46
C PHE A 90 1.45 -5.36 3.05
N GLU A 91 2.32 -5.58 2.08
CA GLU A 91 1.86 -6.01 0.77
C GLU A 91 1.27 -7.44 0.86
N GLY A 92 2.09 -8.45 0.80
CA GLY A 92 1.68 -9.86 0.84
C GLY A 92 0.41 -10.18 0.04
N VAL A 93 0.17 -9.43 -1.02
CA VAL A 93 -0.99 -9.48 -1.91
C VAL A 93 -0.53 -9.39 -3.37
N TYR A 94 -1.27 -10.02 -4.26
CA TYR A 94 -1.07 -9.82 -5.69
C TYR A 94 -1.78 -8.53 -6.09
N GLY A 95 -1.06 -7.41 -5.93
CA GLY A 95 -1.61 -6.05 -6.01
C GLY A 95 -1.62 -5.47 -7.43
N MET A 96 -2.15 -4.25 -7.54
CA MET A 96 -2.37 -3.54 -8.81
C MET A 96 -1.11 -3.35 -9.65
N GLU A 97 0.08 -3.29 -9.05
CA GLU A 97 1.32 -3.11 -9.81
C GLU A 97 1.55 -4.24 -10.84
N HIS A 98 0.99 -5.42 -10.60
CA HIS A 98 1.11 -6.57 -11.50
C HIS A 98 0.33 -6.42 -12.81
N ASP A 99 -0.57 -5.45 -12.94
CA ASP A 99 -1.16 -5.05 -14.22
C ASP A 99 -0.12 -4.63 -15.26
N LYS A 100 1.09 -4.28 -14.83
CA LYS A 100 2.22 -3.98 -15.72
C LYS A 100 2.76 -5.22 -16.44
N CYS A 101 2.53 -6.41 -15.91
CA CYS A 101 3.15 -7.65 -16.37
C CYS A 101 2.23 -8.89 -16.36
N SER A 102 0.98 -8.77 -15.92
CA SER A 102 0.02 -9.87 -15.85
C SER A 102 -1.37 -9.42 -16.27
N THR A 103 -2.19 -10.38 -16.70
CA THR A 103 -3.63 -10.22 -16.98
C THR A 103 -4.50 -10.70 -15.83
N ASP A 104 -3.91 -11.13 -14.71
CA ASP A 104 -4.62 -11.81 -13.62
C ASP A 104 -5.27 -10.85 -12.64
N ILE A 105 -4.83 -9.59 -12.60
CA ILE A 105 -5.45 -8.56 -11.78
C ILE A 105 -6.73 -8.10 -12.47
N SER A 106 -7.83 -8.62 -12.00
CA SER A 106 -9.15 -8.40 -12.58
C SER A 106 -10.18 -8.03 -11.52
N PRO A 107 -11.35 -7.49 -11.87
CA PRO A 107 -12.42 -7.26 -10.89
C PRO A 107 -12.80 -8.50 -10.08
N VAL A 108 -12.73 -9.70 -10.68
CA VAL A 108 -12.96 -10.98 -9.98
C VAL A 108 -11.89 -11.22 -8.91
N HIS A 109 -10.62 -10.98 -9.25
CA HIS A 109 -9.51 -11.05 -8.29
C HIS A 109 -9.74 -10.06 -7.14
N ASP A 110 -10.04 -8.80 -7.46
CA ASP A 110 -10.25 -7.75 -6.47
C ASP A 110 -11.42 -8.07 -5.53
N CYS A 111 -12.54 -8.56 -6.07
CA CYS A 111 -13.70 -9.00 -5.28
C CYS A 111 -13.45 -10.29 -4.47
N THR A 112 -12.32 -10.99 -4.71
CA THR A 112 -11.90 -12.17 -3.93
C THR A 112 -11.03 -11.81 -2.74
N LEU A 113 -10.27 -10.72 -2.83
CA LEU A 113 -9.30 -10.31 -1.79
C LEU A 113 -9.92 -10.03 -0.42
N PRO A 114 -11.09 -9.41 -0.28
CA PRO A 114 -11.74 -9.20 1.02
C PRO A 114 -11.99 -10.48 1.81
N PHE A 115 -12.25 -11.58 1.10
CA PHE A 115 -12.55 -12.89 1.71
C PHE A 115 -11.31 -13.77 1.93
N THR A 116 -10.18 -13.39 1.39
CA THR A 116 -8.94 -14.17 1.43
C THR A 116 -7.80 -13.39 2.08
N ARG A 117 -7.09 -12.56 1.32
CA ARG A 117 -5.91 -11.82 1.80
C ARG A 117 -6.24 -10.84 2.93
N MET A 118 -7.33 -10.09 2.82
CA MET A 118 -7.69 -9.04 3.77
C MET A 118 -8.08 -9.60 5.16
N VAL A 119 -8.49 -10.86 5.24
CA VAL A 119 -8.75 -11.55 6.51
C VAL A 119 -7.50 -11.58 7.42
N ALA A 120 -6.30 -11.50 6.86
CA ALA A 120 -5.07 -11.44 7.63
C ALA A 120 -4.75 -10.02 8.16
N GLY A 121 -5.45 -9.00 7.71
CA GLY A 121 -5.26 -7.59 8.09
C GLY A 121 -4.94 -6.68 6.90
N PRO A 122 -4.58 -5.41 7.18
CA PRO A 122 -4.36 -4.38 6.17
C PRO A 122 -3.42 -4.81 5.05
N MET A 123 -3.68 -4.29 3.84
CA MET A 123 -2.86 -4.60 2.68
C MET A 123 -2.47 -3.36 1.88
N ASP A 124 -1.21 -3.31 1.44
CA ASP A 124 -0.72 -2.32 0.48
C ASP A 124 -0.98 -2.83 -0.95
N TYR A 125 -2.23 -2.68 -1.39
CA TYR A 125 -2.70 -3.10 -2.72
C TYR A 125 -2.37 -2.08 -3.81
N THR A 126 -2.29 -0.81 -3.48
CA THR A 126 -2.03 0.32 -4.37
C THR A 126 -3.12 0.50 -5.45
N PRO A 127 -4.38 0.77 -5.10
CA PRO A 127 -5.46 1.01 -6.06
C PRO A 127 -5.38 2.40 -6.72
N GLY A 128 -6.37 2.72 -7.56
CA GLY A 128 -6.60 4.08 -8.04
C GLY A 128 -6.16 4.36 -9.46
N ALA A 129 -6.05 3.33 -10.31
CA ALA A 129 -5.76 3.53 -11.73
C ALA A 129 -6.83 4.40 -12.40
N THR A 130 -6.39 5.44 -13.09
CA THR A 130 -7.26 6.34 -13.86
C THR A 130 -7.43 5.88 -15.31
N ARG A 131 -6.50 5.08 -15.81
CA ARG A 131 -6.56 4.42 -17.10
C ARG A 131 -7.15 3.03 -16.93
N ASN A 132 -8.38 2.85 -17.38
CA ASN A 132 -9.14 1.62 -17.21
C ASN A 132 -9.52 1.03 -18.57
N ALA A 133 -9.56 -0.28 -18.68
CA ALA A 133 -9.89 -1.00 -19.91
C ALA A 133 -10.84 -2.15 -19.63
N THR A 134 -11.67 -2.50 -20.62
CA THR A 134 -12.40 -3.77 -20.59
C THR A 134 -11.40 -4.92 -20.68
N ARG A 135 -11.82 -6.12 -20.30
CA ARG A 135 -10.96 -7.30 -20.43
C ARG A 135 -10.46 -7.52 -21.88
N ALA A 136 -11.27 -7.15 -22.87
CA ALA A 136 -10.92 -7.31 -24.28
C ALA A 136 -9.88 -6.27 -24.76
N ASP A 137 -9.88 -5.09 -24.17
CA ASP A 137 -9.00 -3.98 -24.55
C ASP A 137 -7.78 -3.85 -23.63
N PHE A 138 -7.71 -4.66 -22.59
CA PHE A 138 -6.59 -4.65 -21.65
C PHE A 138 -5.30 -5.14 -22.34
N ALA A 139 -4.23 -4.38 -22.15
CA ALA A 139 -2.90 -4.76 -22.64
C ALA A 139 -1.85 -4.49 -21.56
N ILE A 140 -0.95 -5.46 -21.38
CA ILE A 140 0.22 -5.31 -20.52
C ILE A 140 1.11 -4.18 -21.04
N SER A 141 1.48 -3.26 -20.15
CA SER A 141 2.39 -2.16 -20.47
C SER A 141 3.15 -1.70 -19.22
N TRP A 142 4.46 -1.68 -19.31
CA TRP A 142 5.32 -1.15 -18.23
C TRP A 142 5.31 0.38 -18.17
N ASP A 143 5.32 1.03 -19.33
CA ASP A 143 5.48 2.49 -19.42
C ASP A 143 4.15 3.25 -19.31
N ASN A 144 3.04 2.58 -19.64
CA ASN A 144 1.72 3.17 -19.62
C ASN A 144 0.68 2.14 -19.15
N PRO A 145 0.77 1.69 -17.90
CA PRO A 145 -0.08 0.65 -17.37
C PRO A 145 -1.55 1.08 -17.33
N MET A 146 -2.44 0.09 -17.32
CA MET A 146 -3.88 0.26 -17.17
C MET A 146 -4.42 -0.81 -16.24
N SER A 147 -5.59 -0.59 -15.64
CA SER A 147 -6.32 -1.61 -14.90
C SER A 147 -7.47 -2.20 -15.70
N GLN A 148 -7.84 -3.43 -15.39
CA GLN A 148 -9.09 -4.01 -15.88
C GLN A 148 -10.28 -3.47 -15.09
N GLY A 149 -11.44 -3.34 -15.75
CA GLY A 149 -12.68 -2.87 -15.14
C GLY A 149 -12.93 -1.38 -15.35
N THR A 150 -13.48 -0.73 -14.33
CA THR A 150 -13.93 0.66 -14.41
C THR A 150 -13.25 1.55 -13.38
N ARG A 151 -13.29 2.86 -13.61
CA ARG A 151 -12.84 3.86 -12.62
C ARG A 151 -13.66 3.82 -11.33
N ALA A 152 -14.97 3.53 -11.45
CA ALA A 152 -15.83 3.36 -10.27
C ALA A 152 -15.39 2.15 -9.42
N HIS A 153 -14.98 1.05 -10.06
CA HIS A 153 -14.38 -0.09 -9.36
C HIS A 153 -13.10 0.33 -8.60
N GLN A 154 -12.21 1.05 -9.26
CA GLN A 154 -10.99 1.57 -8.61
C GLN A 154 -11.28 2.50 -7.42
N ALA A 155 -12.32 3.34 -7.52
CA ALA A 155 -12.77 4.18 -6.42
C ALA A 155 -13.31 3.34 -5.24
N ALA A 156 -14.08 2.27 -5.53
CA ALA A 156 -14.65 1.39 -4.52
C ALA A 156 -13.58 0.66 -3.70
N LEU A 157 -12.42 0.34 -4.29
CA LEU A 157 -11.32 -0.33 -3.59
C LEU A 157 -10.79 0.49 -2.40
N TYR A 158 -10.84 1.83 -2.46
CA TYR A 158 -10.48 2.70 -1.32
C TYR A 158 -11.46 2.60 -0.14
N VAL A 159 -12.68 2.19 -0.39
CA VAL A 159 -13.70 1.98 0.64
C VAL A 159 -13.66 0.56 1.17
N VAL A 160 -13.47 -0.44 0.28
CA VAL A 160 -13.57 -1.87 0.62
C VAL A 160 -12.27 -2.41 1.22
N PHE A 161 -11.12 -1.99 0.68
CA PHE A 161 -9.83 -2.53 1.12
C PHE A 161 -9.33 -1.83 2.39
N GLU A 162 -9.12 -2.63 3.43
CA GLU A 162 -8.54 -2.13 4.67
C GLU A 162 -7.07 -1.77 4.47
N SER A 163 -6.76 -0.49 4.62
CA SER A 163 -5.39 0.00 4.74
C SER A 163 -5.36 1.37 5.43
N PRO A 164 -4.76 1.50 6.62
CA PRO A 164 -4.61 2.80 7.28
C PRO A 164 -3.59 3.71 6.56
N LEU A 165 -2.90 3.18 5.56
CA LEU A 165 -1.99 3.90 4.68
C LEU A 165 -2.32 3.54 3.23
N GLN A 166 -3.29 4.25 2.63
CA GLN A 166 -3.68 4.05 1.24
C GLN A 166 -2.63 4.65 0.28
N MET A 167 -2.26 3.86 -0.71
CA MET A 167 -1.36 4.28 -1.78
C MET A 167 -2.14 4.71 -3.03
N LEU A 168 -1.48 5.45 -3.91
CA LEU A 168 -1.99 5.88 -5.21
C LEU A 168 -1.11 5.25 -6.30
N CYS A 169 -1.70 4.50 -7.22
CA CYS A 169 -0.91 3.79 -8.24
C CYS A 169 -0.54 4.63 -9.46
N ASP A 170 -1.26 5.74 -9.70
CA ASP A 170 -1.11 6.52 -10.92
C ASP A 170 -0.25 7.78 -10.72
N SER A 171 0.09 8.47 -11.80
CA SER A 171 0.92 9.66 -11.75
C SER A 171 0.15 10.89 -11.24
N PRO A 172 0.83 11.86 -10.58
CA PRO A 172 0.18 13.10 -10.14
C PRO A 172 -0.49 13.86 -11.29
N SER A 173 0.08 13.81 -12.51
CA SER A 173 -0.50 14.48 -13.67
C SER A 173 -1.81 13.83 -14.13
N HIS A 174 -1.98 12.53 -13.95
CA HIS A 174 -3.23 11.84 -14.22
C HIS A 174 -4.30 12.23 -13.19
N TYR A 175 -3.97 12.19 -11.91
CA TYR A 175 -4.90 12.62 -10.84
C TYR A 175 -5.33 14.09 -10.99
N LEU A 176 -4.45 14.98 -11.43
CA LEU A 176 -4.80 16.39 -11.69
C LEU A 176 -5.80 16.54 -12.85
N ARG A 177 -5.74 15.66 -13.86
CA ARG A 177 -6.71 15.67 -14.98
C ARG A 177 -8.04 15.06 -14.59
N GLU A 178 -8.05 14.12 -13.66
CA GLU A 178 -9.22 13.39 -13.17
C GLU A 178 -9.68 13.96 -11.82
N ALA A 179 -9.96 15.25 -11.79
CA ALA A 179 -10.18 16.00 -10.56
C ALA A 179 -11.34 15.47 -9.70
N GLU A 180 -12.45 15.04 -10.31
CA GLU A 180 -13.61 14.48 -9.61
C GLU A 180 -13.26 13.15 -8.92
N PHE A 181 -12.62 12.24 -9.64
CA PHE A 181 -12.13 10.97 -9.10
C PHE A 181 -11.14 11.20 -7.96
N THR A 182 -10.19 12.12 -8.16
CA THR A 182 -9.18 12.47 -7.16
C THR A 182 -9.81 13.07 -5.91
N ALA A 183 -10.81 13.93 -6.06
CA ALA A 183 -11.54 14.51 -4.94
C ALA A 183 -12.29 13.44 -4.14
N PHE A 184 -12.89 12.45 -4.82
CA PHE A 184 -13.55 11.33 -4.17
C PHE A 184 -12.56 10.53 -3.31
N ILE A 185 -11.48 10.02 -3.89
CA ILE A 185 -10.52 9.21 -3.14
C ILE A 185 -9.82 9.99 -2.01
N ALA A 186 -9.60 11.29 -2.20
CA ALA A 186 -9.04 12.16 -1.16
C ALA A 186 -10.01 12.38 0.03
N ALA A 187 -11.30 12.20 -0.18
CA ALA A 187 -12.33 12.32 0.86
C ALA A 187 -12.58 11.02 1.62
N VAL A 188 -12.17 9.86 1.07
CA VAL A 188 -12.32 8.56 1.73
C VAL A 188 -11.38 8.48 2.94
N PRO A 189 -11.88 8.22 4.15
CA PRO A 189 -11.03 8.02 5.31
C PRO A 189 -10.22 6.74 5.20
N THR A 190 -9.04 6.72 5.77
CA THR A 190 -8.17 5.52 5.81
C THR A 190 -8.40 4.66 7.06
N VAL A 191 -9.13 5.17 8.03
CA VAL A 191 -9.54 4.49 9.27
C VAL A 191 -11.01 4.76 9.49
N TRP A 192 -11.77 3.73 9.79
CA TRP A 192 -13.21 3.76 9.97
C TRP A 192 -13.57 3.46 11.43
N ASP A 193 -14.53 4.20 12.00
CA ASP A 193 -15.08 3.90 13.32
C ASP A 193 -16.08 2.75 13.26
N GLU A 194 -16.77 2.61 12.14
CA GLU A 194 -17.77 1.55 11.92
C GLU A 194 -17.75 1.10 10.45
N THR A 195 -17.86 -0.20 10.23
CA THR A 195 -18.03 -0.80 8.91
C THR A 195 -19.17 -1.80 8.92
N VAL A 196 -20.12 -1.63 8.02
CA VAL A 196 -21.29 -2.51 7.88
C VAL A 196 -21.27 -3.18 6.50
N GLY A 197 -21.16 -4.50 6.49
CA GLY A 197 -21.35 -5.31 5.27
C GLY A 197 -22.83 -5.42 4.94
N LEU A 198 -23.25 -4.93 3.75
CA LEU A 198 -24.64 -5.02 3.30
C LEU A 198 -24.89 -6.30 2.54
N ALA A 199 -24.02 -6.62 1.60
CA ALA A 199 -24.05 -7.85 0.81
C ALA A 199 -22.64 -8.11 0.27
N ALA A 200 -22.32 -9.38 0.04
CA ALA A 200 -21.05 -9.75 -0.57
C ALA A 200 -21.12 -11.16 -1.18
N SER A 201 -20.40 -11.35 -2.29
CA SER A 201 -20.23 -12.63 -2.96
C SER A 201 -18.80 -12.76 -3.48
N VAL A 202 -18.13 -13.85 -3.15
CA VAL A 202 -16.71 -14.05 -3.48
C VAL A 202 -16.50 -13.99 -4.99
N GLY A 203 -15.66 -13.06 -5.43
CA GLY A 203 -15.32 -12.88 -6.85
C GLY A 203 -16.38 -12.17 -7.68
N GLU A 204 -17.48 -11.73 -7.09
CA GLU A 204 -18.59 -11.06 -7.80
C GLU A 204 -18.75 -9.60 -7.33
N TYR A 205 -18.94 -9.38 -6.03
CA TYR A 205 -19.10 -8.05 -5.41
C TYR A 205 -18.85 -8.07 -3.89
#